data_5eabaa131a19620a3043cc5b9953b1e9
#
_entry.id   5eabaa131a19620a3043cc5b9953b1e9
#
_cell.length_a   1.000
_cell.length_b   1.000
_cell.length_c   1.000
_cell.angle_alpha   90.00
_cell.angle_beta   90.00
_cell.angle_gamma   90.00
#
_symmetry.space_group_name_H-M   'P 1'
#
loop_
_entity.id
_entity.type
_entity.pdbx_description
1 polymer ?
#
loop_
_entity_poly.entity_id
_entity_poly.type
_entity_poly.pdbx_seq_one_letter_code
_entity_poly.pdbx_strand_id
1 'polypeptide(L)'
;MARFKALRNLLFSLWDSVVDGVVDMGAHKSRSVLQMVGIILGVGSVVATFGLIDGGRRQGQKFWEETGGIKKMFIRELDAREMKQNAVEKKSKGLTYDDALALKAQATTLELVEPTMERREIVRAPGFEKELEVAGSTPTYEHMYDFHPVEGRFLTPEDIARSAKVVVLGSTRREQLFGGRPAVGQVISIGADRYTVVGVMQRKEFYWNSANRNALEWMNEMMFLPVTSVITRMVGDRENQKVAYINVQVRDVKDMEKATDEVKAILRRAHGGVLDFQVFNRAAFMQQMDEQGKIYDITFLTCGTISLLVGGIVIMNILLASFNERIREVGTRKALGATGLNILAQFLVESVVVTIVGGLLGLGLGVGFTQAMSTLIQQPVVMTVQNMALGLLFAVTIGIFFGFYPAIRAARLNPIEALRYE
;
A
#
# COMPACT_ATOMS: atom_id res chain seq x y z
N MET A 1 -22.66 36.19 -34.54
CA MET A 1 -21.74 35.87 -35.66
C MET A 1 -20.31 36.37 -35.41
N ALA A 2 -20.07 37.61 -34.95
CA ALA A 2 -18.72 38.17 -34.77
C ALA A 2 -17.87 37.36 -33.72
N ARG A 3 -18.46 36.98 -32.59
CA ARG A 3 -17.78 36.16 -31.56
C ARG A 3 -17.36 34.77 -32.05
N PHE A 4 -18.15 34.15 -32.93
CA PHE A 4 -17.86 32.82 -33.48
C PHE A 4 -16.72 32.87 -34.53
N LYS A 5 -16.65 33.96 -35.34
CA LYS A 5 -15.53 34.23 -36.26
C LYS A 5 -14.25 34.51 -35.50
N ALA A 6 -14.31 35.28 -34.43
CA ALA A 6 -13.13 35.55 -33.55
C ALA A 6 -12.60 34.29 -32.87
N LEU A 7 -13.49 33.44 -32.34
CA LEU A 7 -13.12 32.16 -31.72
C LEU A 7 -12.49 31.20 -32.74
N ARG A 8 -13.05 31.11 -33.92
CA ARG A 8 -12.51 30.28 -35.02
C ARG A 8 -11.13 30.75 -35.47
N ASN A 9 -10.94 32.06 -35.62
CA ASN A 9 -9.64 32.62 -36.01
C ASN A 9 -8.58 32.41 -34.89
N LEU A 10 -8.99 32.48 -33.62
CA LEU A 10 -8.13 32.19 -32.49
C LEU A 10 -7.72 30.70 -32.46
N LEU A 11 -8.65 29.81 -32.73
CA LEU A 11 -8.35 28.36 -32.81
C LEU A 11 -7.41 28.02 -33.98
N PHE A 12 -7.60 28.66 -35.15
CA PHE A 12 -6.69 28.48 -36.28
C PHE A 12 -5.29 29.02 -35.97
N SER A 13 -5.18 30.21 -35.37
CA SER A 13 -3.86 30.75 -34.97
C SER A 13 -3.15 29.93 -33.90
N LEU A 14 -3.88 29.30 -32.97
CA LEU A 14 -3.31 28.39 -31.99
C LEU A 14 -2.84 27.09 -32.65
N TRP A 15 -3.59 26.56 -33.61
CA TRP A 15 -3.20 25.37 -34.35
C TRP A 15 -1.92 25.60 -35.16
N ASP A 16 -1.85 26.72 -35.89
CA ASP A 16 -0.65 27.10 -36.63
C ASP A 16 0.55 27.25 -35.69
N SER A 17 0.36 27.85 -34.52
CA SER A 17 1.42 27.96 -33.49
C SER A 17 1.88 26.60 -32.93
N VAL A 18 0.99 25.60 -32.82
CA VAL A 18 1.35 24.24 -32.46
C VAL A 18 2.18 23.60 -33.55
N VAL A 19 1.78 23.71 -34.79
CA VAL A 19 2.52 23.19 -35.97
C VAL A 19 3.90 23.82 -36.05
N ASP A 20 3.98 25.16 -35.95
CA ASP A 20 5.25 25.89 -35.92
C ASP A 20 6.16 25.41 -34.80
N GLY A 21 5.62 25.20 -33.57
CA GLY A 21 6.38 24.68 -32.45
C GLY A 21 6.97 23.29 -32.71
N VAL A 22 6.19 22.38 -33.29
CA VAL A 22 6.66 21.03 -33.67
C VAL A 22 7.72 21.06 -34.76
N VAL A 23 7.56 21.90 -35.77
CA VAL A 23 8.51 22.07 -36.88
C VAL A 23 9.82 22.65 -36.34
N ASP A 24 9.78 23.62 -35.45
CA ASP A 24 10.97 24.23 -34.84
C ASP A 24 11.73 23.24 -33.96
N MET A 25 11.01 22.40 -33.20
CA MET A 25 11.64 21.28 -32.47
C MET A 25 12.40 20.35 -33.41
N GLY A 26 11.90 20.10 -34.61
CA GLY A 26 12.58 19.27 -35.60
C GLY A 26 13.79 19.94 -36.24
N ALA A 27 13.79 21.27 -36.41
CA ALA A 27 14.86 22.05 -36.99
C ALA A 27 16.06 22.21 -36.04
N HIS A 28 15.81 22.34 -34.73
CA HIS A 28 16.85 22.56 -33.70
C HIS A 28 16.93 21.41 -32.67
N LYS A 29 17.16 20.18 -33.12
CA LYS A 29 17.10 18.94 -32.32
C LYS A 29 17.89 18.99 -30.99
N SER A 30 19.13 19.46 -31.00
CA SER A 30 19.96 19.53 -29.79
C SER A 30 19.39 20.45 -28.72
N ARG A 31 18.83 21.59 -29.12
CA ARG A 31 18.18 22.57 -28.27
C ARG A 31 16.90 21.98 -27.67
N SER A 32 16.07 21.38 -28.51
CA SER A 32 14.81 20.76 -28.10
C SER A 32 15.02 19.60 -27.13
N VAL A 33 16.03 18.75 -27.37
CA VAL A 33 16.38 17.67 -26.43
C VAL A 33 16.81 18.26 -25.10
N LEU A 34 17.67 19.29 -25.09
CA LEU A 34 18.15 19.91 -23.85
C LEU A 34 17.01 20.55 -23.04
N GLN A 35 16.05 21.18 -23.72
CA GLN A 35 14.81 21.72 -23.09
C GLN A 35 13.98 20.61 -22.42
N MET A 36 13.84 19.48 -23.10
CA MET A 36 12.98 18.40 -22.64
C MET A 36 13.60 17.56 -21.54
N VAL A 37 14.93 17.42 -21.44
CA VAL A 37 15.60 16.54 -20.47
C VAL A 37 15.15 16.80 -19.05
N GLY A 38 15.09 18.07 -18.62
CA GLY A 38 14.64 18.42 -17.26
C GLY A 38 13.19 18.02 -16.99
N ILE A 39 12.32 18.20 -17.99
CA ILE A 39 10.91 17.81 -17.85
C ILE A 39 10.76 16.29 -17.88
N ILE A 40 11.44 15.63 -18.79
CA ILE A 40 11.42 14.17 -18.92
C ILE A 40 11.85 13.52 -17.60
N LEU A 41 12.95 13.95 -17.02
CA LEU A 41 13.44 13.43 -15.74
C LEU A 41 12.51 13.81 -14.59
N GLY A 42 12.01 15.04 -14.55
CA GLY A 42 11.08 15.51 -13.51
C GLY A 42 9.77 14.75 -13.52
N VAL A 43 9.09 14.67 -14.65
CA VAL A 43 7.82 13.93 -14.79
C VAL A 43 8.05 12.43 -14.58
N GLY A 44 9.11 11.89 -15.19
CA GLY A 44 9.45 10.46 -15.04
C GLY A 44 9.67 10.06 -13.59
N SER A 45 10.41 10.87 -12.81
CA SER A 45 10.65 10.60 -11.39
C SER A 45 9.37 10.69 -10.55
N VAL A 46 8.53 11.70 -10.77
CA VAL A 46 7.24 11.85 -10.07
C VAL A 46 6.33 10.65 -10.34
N VAL A 47 6.15 10.30 -11.62
CA VAL A 47 5.28 9.18 -12.02
C VAL A 47 5.80 7.85 -11.48
N ALA A 48 7.11 7.60 -11.57
CA ALA A 48 7.74 6.39 -11.05
C ALA A 48 7.54 6.24 -9.54
N THR A 49 7.73 7.32 -8.81
CA THR A 49 7.59 7.32 -7.34
C THR A 49 6.17 7.03 -6.89
N PHE A 50 5.18 7.73 -7.47
CA PHE A 50 3.77 7.47 -7.15
C PHE A 50 3.36 6.03 -7.50
N GLY A 51 3.86 5.49 -8.61
CA GLY A 51 3.59 4.10 -8.99
C GLY A 51 4.12 3.09 -7.97
N LEU A 52 5.30 3.31 -7.41
CA LEU A 52 5.89 2.45 -6.38
C LEU A 52 5.13 2.54 -5.05
N ILE A 53 4.78 3.76 -4.62
CA ILE A 53 4.05 3.98 -3.36
C ILE A 53 2.66 3.35 -3.41
N ASP A 54 1.90 3.60 -4.48
CA ASP A 54 0.56 3.04 -4.66
C ASP A 54 0.59 1.51 -4.75
N GLY A 55 1.61 0.96 -5.41
CA GLY A 55 1.85 -0.48 -5.44
C GLY A 55 2.02 -1.07 -4.04
N GLY A 56 2.89 -0.48 -3.22
CA GLY A 56 3.13 -0.89 -1.85
C GLY A 56 1.88 -0.79 -0.95
N ARG A 57 1.13 0.32 -1.05
CA ARG A 57 -0.13 0.50 -0.30
C ARG A 57 -1.17 -0.58 -0.66
N ARG A 58 -1.40 -0.84 -1.94
CA ARG A 58 -2.36 -1.88 -2.38
C ARG A 58 -1.93 -3.28 -1.96
N GLN A 59 -0.62 -3.56 -1.99
CA GLN A 59 -0.08 -4.82 -1.51
C GLN A 59 -0.34 -5.00 -0.01
N GLY A 60 -0.10 -3.95 0.80
CA GLY A 60 -0.41 -3.94 2.22
C GLY A 60 -1.90 -4.17 2.50
N GLN A 61 -2.79 -3.49 1.78
CA GLN A 61 -4.24 -3.68 1.91
C GLN A 61 -4.65 -5.13 1.62
N LYS A 62 -4.19 -5.71 0.51
CA LYS A 62 -4.45 -7.11 0.17
C LYS A 62 -3.98 -8.08 1.25
N PHE A 63 -2.80 -7.86 1.83
CA PHE A 63 -2.31 -8.70 2.92
C PHE A 63 -3.26 -8.71 4.12
N TRP A 64 -3.78 -7.53 4.49
CA TRP A 64 -4.74 -7.44 5.59
C TRP A 64 -6.09 -8.07 5.23
N GLU A 65 -6.56 -7.93 4.00
CA GLU A 65 -7.77 -8.59 3.50
C GLU A 65 -7.63 -10.11 3.61
N GLU A 66 -6.54 -10.69 3.12
CA GLU A 66 -6.25 -12.13 3.19
C GLU A 66 -6.15 -12.67 4.62
N THR A 67 -5.81 -11.81 5.59
CA THR A 67 -5.77 -12.17 7.00
C THR A 67 -7.04 -11.78 7.78
N GLY A 68 -8.16 -11.53 7.06
CA GLY A 68 -9.49 -11.26 7.62
C GLY A 68 -9.76 -9.79 7.96
N GLY A 69 -9.06 -8.84 7.31
CA GLY A 69 -9.38 -7.42 7.31
C GLY A 69 -8.83 -6.60 8.47
N ILE A 70 -9.18 -5.30 8.45
CA ILE A 70 -8.68 -4.28 9.38
C ILE A 70 -9.50 -4.12 10.65
N LYS A 71 -10.67 -4.78 10.74
CA LYS A 71 -11.58 -4.72 11.92
C LYS A 71 -11.04 -5.46 13.15
N LYS A 72 -9.78 -5.88 13.13
CA LYS A 72 -9.22 -6.74 14.16
C LYS A 72 -8.26 -6.02 15.09
N MET A 73 -8.27 -6.47 16.33
CA MET A 73 -7.24 -6.20 17.30
C MET A 73 -6.60 -7.50 17.74
N PHE A 74 -5.34 -7.43 18.07
CA PHE A 74 -4.53 -8.53 18.56
C PHE A 74 -4.01 -8.18 19.93
N ILE A 75 -4.32 -9.02 20.90
CA ILE A 75 -3.94 -8.83 22.30
C ILE A 75 -2.91 -9.90 22.65
N ARG A 76 -1.75 -9.49 23.12
CA ARG A 76 -0.70 -10.38 23.57
C ARG A 76 -0.17 -9.95 24.95
N GLU A 77 0.48 -10.86 25.63
CA GLU A 77 1.26 -10.56 26.83
C GLU A 77 2.42 -9.62 26.47
N LEU A 78 2.79 -8.71 27.35
CA LEU A 78 3.99 -7.88 27.19
C LEU A 78 5.26 -8.74 27.17
N ASP A 79 6.23 -8.36 26.37
CA ASP A 79 7.53 -9.04 26.36
C ASP A 79 8.23 -8.91 27.72
N ALA A 80 9.01 -9.94 28.10
CA ALA A 80 9.71 -9.97 29.38
C ALA A 80 10.59 -8.72 29.64
N ARG A 81 11.13 -8.10 28.60
CA ARG A 81 11.88 -6.83 28.70
C ARG A 81 10.97 -5.66 29.06
N GLU A 82 9.81 -5.56 28.43
CA GLU A 82 8.81 -4.53 28.67
C GLU A 82 8.20 -4.68 30.07
N MET A 83 7.95 -5.91 30.52
CA MET A 83 7.50 -6.23 31.88
C MET A 83 8.50 -5.79 32.94
N LYS A 84 9.80 -6.02 32.71
CA LYS A 84 10.87 -5.58 33.61
C LYS A 84 10.96 -4.07 33.72
N GLN A 85 10.89 -3.37 32.57
CA GLN A 85 10.91 -1.92 32.54
C GLN A 85 9.75 -1.30 33.31
N ASN A 86 8.57 -1.91 33.23
CA ASN A 86 7.35 -1.43 33.86
C ASN A 86 7.16 -1.97 35.29
N ALA A 87 8.10 -2.74 35.84
CA ALA A 87 8.03 -3.38 37.16
C ALA A 87 6.77 -4.23 37.39
N VAL A 88 6.20 -4.82 36.33
CA VAL A 88 4.96 -5.60 36.38
C VAL A 88 5.19 -7.11 36.37
N GLU A 89 6.41 -7.59 36.07
CA GLU A 89 6.76 -9.01 35.92
C GLU A 89 6.28 -9.88 37.11
N LYS A 90 6.47 -9.40 38.32
CA LYS A 90 6.07 -10.13 39.57
C LYS A 90 4.56 -10.15 39.82
N LYS A 91 3.79 -9.29 39.15
CA LYS A 91 2.33 -9.15 39.35
C LYS A 91 1.54 -9.65 38.16
N SER A 92 2.22 -9.96 37.04
CA SER A 92 1.57 -10.44 35.85
C SER A 92 1.01 -11.84 36.04
N LYS A 93 -0.26 -12.00 35.63
CA LYS A 93 -0.91 -13.30 35.48
C LYS A 93 -0.75 -13.86 34.06
N GLY A 94 -0.34 -13.00 33.12
CA GLY A 94 -0.41 -13.29 31.68
C GLY A 94 -1.84 -13.38 31.16
N LEU A 95 -1.99 -13.48 29.85
CA LEU A 95 -3.30 -13.65 29.21
C LEU A 95 -3.81 -15.09 29.41
N THR A 96 -5.12 -15.20 29.74
CA THR A 96 -5.78 -16.47 30.03
C THR A 96 -6.99 -16.69 29.15
N TYR A 97 -7.48 -17.92 29.10
CA TYR A 97 -8.75 -18.24 28.42
C TYR A 97 -9.95 -17.51 29.07
N ASP A 98 -9.91 -17.33 30.40
CA ASP A 98 -10.96 -16.59 31.13
C ASP A 98 -11.02 -15.12 30.72
N ASP A 99 -9.90 -14.51 30.32
CA ASP A 99 -9.90 -13.15 29.79
C ASP A 99 -10.65 -13.04 28.47
N ALA A 100 -10.53 -14.05 27.62
CA ALA A 100 -11.30 -14.09 26.38
C ALA A 100 -12.81 -14.26 26.65
N LEU A 101 -13.16 -15.08 27.64
CA LEU A 101 -14.56 -15.21 28.09
C LEU A 101 -15.09 -13.91 28.69
N ALA A 102 -14.29 -13.21 29.49
CA ALA A 102 -14.67 -11.91 30.06
C ALA A 102 -14.87 -10.86 28.96
N LEU A 103 -14.00 -10.80 27.96
CA LEU A 103 -14.16 -9.92 26.78
C LEU A 103 -15.44 -10.25 26.03
N LYS A 104 -15.72 -11.53 25.76
CA LYS A 104 -16.91 -11.97 25.04
C LYS A 104 -18.21 -11.63 25.81
N ALA A 105 -18.19 -11.70 27.14
CA ALA A 105 -19.36 -11.44 27.97
C ALA A 105 -19.62 -9.96 28.23
N GLN A 106 -18.57 -9.12 28.34
CA GLN A 106 -18.69 -7.75 28.81
C GLN A 106 -18.54 -6.69 27.72
N ALA A 107 -17.80 -6.98 26.63
CA ALA A 107 -17.56 -6.01 25.60
C ALA A 107 -18.79 -5.83 24.69
N THR A 108 -19.17 -4.56 24.49
CA THR A 108 -20.34 -4.20 23.68
C THR A 108 -19.98 -3.87 22.24
N THR A 109 -18.73 -3.47 22.00
CA THR A 109 -18.21 -3.07 20.68
C THR A 109 -17.67 -4.24 19.87
N LEU A 110 -17.39 -5.37 20.51
CA LEU A 110 -16.85 -6.56 19.87
C LEU A 110 -17.93 -7.41 19.21
N GLU A 111 -17.59 -7.97 18.06
CA GLU A 111 -18.40 -8.93 17.32
C GLU A 111 -17.91 -10.35 17.57
N LEU A 112 -16.60 -10.57 17.48
CA LEU A 112 -15.97 -11.87 17.64
C LEU A 112 -14.79 -11.78 18.62
N VAL A 113 -14.62 -12.84 19.40
CA VAL A 113 -13.47 -13.02 20.31
C VAL A 113 -12.91 -14.41 20.10
N GLU A 114 -11.62 -14.51 19.82
CA GLU A 114 -10.92 -15.75 19.51
C GLU A 114 -9.64 -15.89 20.33
N PRO A 115 -9.64 -16.69 21.40
CA PRO A 115 -8.44 -17.05 22.12
C PRO A 115 -7.67 -18.11 21.35
N THR A 116 -6.36 -17.96 21.25
CA THR A 116 -5.49 -18.96 20.63
C THR A 116 -4.43 -19.41 21.66
N MET A 117 -4.37 -20.72 21.89
CA MET A 117 -3.34 -21.36 22.72
C MET A 117 -2.35 -22.06 21.80
N GLU A 118 -1.08 -21.72 21.90
CA GLU A 118 -0.01 -22.39 21.15
C GLU A 118 0.77 -23.33 22.05
N ARG A 119 1.02 -24.54 21.57
CA ARG A 119 1.83 -25.55 22.24
C ARG A 119 2.69 -26.28 21.22
N ARG A 120 3.88 -26.67 21.63
CA ARG A 120 4.73 -27.55 20.85
C ARG A 120 4.56 -28.96 21.35
N GLU A 121 4.21 -29.86 20.44
CA GLU A 121 3.95 -31.25 20.73
C GLU A 121 4.58 -32.17 19.68
N ILE A 122 4.93 -33.38 20.09
CA ILE A 122 5.40 -34.39 19.15
C ILE A 122 4.20 -34.93 18.38
N VAL A 123 4.18 -34.68 17.09
CA VAL A 123 3.14 -35.17 16.16
C VAL A 123 3.66 -36.40 15.43
N ARG A 124 2.88 -37.50 15.51
CA ARG A 124 3.19 -38.76 14.82
C ARG A 124 2.08 -39.14 13.86
N ALA A 125 2.47 -39.44 12.62
CA ALA A 125 1.63 -40.00 11.57
C ALA A 125 2.43 -41.12 10.86
N PRO A 126 1.82 -41.97 10.02
CA PRO A 126 2.54 -43.03 9.33
C PRO A 126 3.73 -42.52 8.50
N GLY A 127 4.95 -42.81 8.97
CA GLY A 127 6.20 -42.35 8.35
C GLY A 127 6.65 -40.95 8.73
N PHE A 128 6.01 -40.33 9.72
CA PHE A 128 6.33 -38.96 10.16
C PHE A 128 6.33 -38.83 11.67
N GLU A 129 7.41 -38.28 12.23
CA GLU A 129 7.49 -37.90 13.64
C GLU A 129 8.30 -36.60 13.74
N LYS A 130 7.69 -35.55 14.27
CA LYS A 130 8.36 -34.27 14.49
C LYS A 130 7.64 -33.47 15.56
N GLU A 131 8.40 -32.66 16.29
CA GLU A 131 7.84 -31.61 17.15
C GLU A 131 7.26 -30.51 16.29
N LEU A 132 5.95 -30.25 16.42
CA LEU A 132 5.20 -29.24 15.68
C LEU A 132 4.41 -28.39 16.65
N GLU A 133 4.09 -27.18 16.19
CA GLU A 133 3.20 -26.28 16.87
C GLU A 133 1.74 -26.66 16.59
N VAL A 134 0.94 -26.73 17.64
CA VAL A 134 -0.50 -26.95 17.59
C VAL A 134 -1.22 -25.79 18.24
N ALA A 135 -2.34 -25.38 17.66
CA ALA A 135 -3.14 -24.25 18.10
C ALA A 135 -4.47 -24.72 18.69
N GLY A 136 -4.69 -24.48 19.96
CA GLY A 136 -6.02 -24.57 20.57
C GLY A 136 -6.86 -23.36 20.15
N SER A 137 -7.98 -23.60 19.50
CA SER A 137 -8.80 -22.58 18.87
C SER A 137 -10.29 -22.83 19.07
N THR A 138 -11.13 -21.90 18.65
CA THR A 138 -12.59 -22.00 18.69
C THR A 138 -13.18 -21.94 17.27
N PRO A 139 -14.46 -22.27 17.07
CA PRO A 139 -15.13 -22.13 15.76
C PRO A 139 -15.10 -20.70 15.19
N THR A 140 -14.87 -19.70 16.03
CA THR A 140 -14.81 -18.30 15.66
C THR A 140 -13.63 -18.00 14.70
N TYR A 141 -12.54 -18.76 14.78
CA TYR A 141 -11.35 -18.56 13.97
C TYR A 141 -11.65 -18.61 12.46
N GLU A 142 -12.45 -19.58 12.03
CA GLU A 142 -12.84 -19.77 10.64
C GLU A 142 -13.43 -18.49 10.04
N HIS A 143 -14.43 -17.92 10.72
CA HIS A 143 -15.09 -16.70 10.27
C HIS A 143 -14.22 -15.46 10.42
N MET A 144 -13.48 -15.36 11.51
CA MET A 144 -12.62 -14.22 11.79
C MET A 144 -11.51 -14.06 10.75
N TYR A 145 -10.95 -15.18 10.25
CA TYR A 145 -9.84 -15.15 9.30
C TYR A 145 -10.24 -15.43 7.85
N ASP A 146 -11.55 -15.59 7.59
CA ASP A 146 -12.04 -16.02 6.28
C ASP A 146 -11.23 -17.22 5.76
N PHE A 147 -11.09 -18.23 6.63
CA PHE A 147 -10.22 -19.37 6.44
C PHE A 147 -11.03 -20.64 6.61
N HIS A 148 -11.50 -21.19 5.46
CA HIS A 148 -12.49 -22.25 5.42
C HIS A 148 -11.88 -23.61 5.09
N PRO A 149 -12.47 -24.71 5.57
CA PRO A 149 -12.07 -26.05 5.17
C PRO A 149 -12.47 -26.34 3.71
N VAL A 150 -11.55 -26.96 2.97
CA VAL A 150 -11.82 -27.50 1.61
C VAL A 150 -12.18 -28.97 1.65
N GLU A 151 -11.78 -29.69 2.70
CA GLU A 151 -12.15 -31.08 2.95
C GLU A 151 -12.67 -31.19 4.38
N GLY A 152 -13.81 -31.91 4.57
CA GLY A 152 -14.39 -32.11 5.89
C GLY A 152 -15.02 -30.86 6.49
N ARG A 153 -14.75 -30.59 7.76
CA ARG A 153 -15.30 -29.46 8.52
C ARG A 153 -14.28 -28.81 9.45
N PHE A 154 -14.55 -27.60 9.86
CA PHE A 154 -13.82 -26.95 10.97
C PHE A 154 -14.33 -27.42 12.34
N LEU A 155 -13.78 -26.87 13.41
CA LEU A 155 -14.21 -27.12 14.78
C LEU A 155 -15.65 -26.65 14.99
N THR A 156 -16.42 -27.38 15.80
CA THR A 156 -17.79 -27.03 16.16
C THR A 156 -17.90 -26.67 17.65
N PRO A 157 -18.97 -25.99 18.06
CA PRO A 157 -19.24 -25.73 19.48
C PRO A 157 -19.29 -27.03 20.32
N GLU A 158 -19.77 -28.13 19.75
CA GLU A 158 -19.83 -29.45 20.41
C GLU A 158 -18.42 -30.01 20.65
N ASP A 159 -17.49 -29.81 19.71
CA ASP A 159 -16.09 -30.24 19.89
C ASP A 159 -15.44 -29.50 21.07
N ILE A 160 -15.73 -28.19 21.21
CA ILE A 160 -15.28 -27.38 22.35
C ILE A 160 -15.91 -27.87 23.64
N ALA A 161 -17.24 -28.03 23.68
CA ALA A 161 -17.97 -28.42 24.89
C ALA A 161 -17.53 -29.80 25.42
N ARG A 162 -17.20 -30.75 24.52
CA ARG A 162 -16.78 -32.11 24.87
C ARG A 162 -15.27 -32.30 24.97
N SER A 163 -14.46 -31.26 24.76
CA SER A 163 -13.00 -31.38 24.63
C SER A 163 -12.63 -32.52 23.69
N ALA A 164 -13.24 -32.52 22.50
CA ALA A 164 -13.15 -33.62 21.55
C ALA A 164 -11.71 -33.81 21.04
N LYS A 165 -11.33 -35.07 20.78
CA LYS A 165 -10.03 -35.42 20.19
C LYS A 165 -10.08 -35.34 18.66
N VAL A 166 -10.27 -34.14 18.19
CA VAL A 166 -10.33 -33.82 16.75
C VAL A 166 -9.27 -32.78 16.40
N VAL A 167 -8.79 -32.82 15.16
CA VAL A 167 -7.81 -31.88 14.64
C VAL A 167 -8.21 -31.45 13.22
N VAL A 168 -8.02 -30.17 12.90
CA VAL A 168 -8.12 -29.61 11.56
C VAL A 168 -6.73 -29.20 11.12
N LEU A 169 -6.35 -29.60 9.92
CA LEU A 169 -5.01 -29.40 9.38
C LEU A 169 -4.98 -28.25 8.38
N GLY A 170 -3.99 -27.39 8.47
CA GLY A 170 -3.62 -26.51 7.39
C GLY A 170 -3.11 -27.29 6.18
N SER A 171 -3.20 -26.71 4.99
CA SER A 171 -2.87 -27.38 3.71
C SER A 171 -1.46 -27.93 3.66
N THR A 172 -0.47 -27.19 4.13
CA THR A 172 0.94 -27.64 4.17
C THR A 172 1.15 -28.77 5.18
N ARG A 173 0.47 -28.72 6.34
CA ARG A 173 0.54 -29.81 7.31
C ARG A 173 -0.10 -31.10 6.79
N ARG A 174 -1.23 -30.97 6.09
CA ARG A 174 -1.85 -32.12 5.42
C ARG A 174 -0.86 -32.77 4.45
N GLU A 175 -0.15 -31.98 3.65
CA GLU A 175 0.82 -32.49 2.69
C GLU A 175 2.01 -33.15 3.33
N GLN A 176 2.56 -32.55 4.39
CA GLN A 176 3.68 -33.11 5.17
C GLN A 176 3.33 -34.43 5.85
N LEU A 177 2.11 -34.54 6.42
CA LEU A 177 1.71 -35.72 7.19
C LEU A 177 1.19 -36.87 6.30
N PHE A 178 0.56 -36.56 5.17
CA PHE A 178 -0.15 -37.56 4.38
C PHE A 178 0.29 -37.64 2.91
N GLY A 179 1.08 -36.70 2.41
CA GLY A 179 1.66 -36.76 1.07
C GLY A 179 0.64 -36.98 -0.03
N GLY A 180 -0.43 -36.21 -0.12
CA GLY A 180 -1.46 -36.34 -1.15
C GLY A 180 -2.55 -37.39 -0.86
N ARG A 181 -2.40 -38.26 0.15
CA ARG A 181 -3.45 -39.24 0.57
C ARG A 181 -4.60 -38.52 1.27
N PRO A 182 -5.81 -39.06 1.27
CA PRO A 182 -6.94 -38.52 2.04
C PRO A 182 -6.56 -38.40 3.53
N ALA A 183 -6.75 -37.22 4.10
CA ALA A 183 -6.40 -36.93 5.49
C ALA A 183 -7.61 -37.03 6.43
N VAL A 184 -8.79 -36.63 5.96
CA VAL A 184 -10.02 -36.63 6.76
C VAL A 184 -10.41 -38.06 7.14
N GLY A 185 -10.72 -38.26 8.43
CA GLY A 185 -11.00 -39.56 9.03
C GLY A 185 -9.74 -40.32 9.52
N GLN A 186 -8.54 -39.89 9.15
CA GLN A 186 -7.30 -40.51 9.65
C GLN A 186 -7.02 -40.10 11.08
N VAL A 187 -6.28 -40.96 11.78
CA VAL A 187 -5.90 -40.72 13.18
C VAL A 187 -4.39 -40.42 13.25
N ILE A 188 -4.06 -39.32 13.91
CA ILE A 188 -2.67 -38.96 14.24
C ILE A 188 -2.49 -38.86 15.75
N SER A 189 -1.27 -39.07 16.24
CA SER A 189 -0.93 -38.86 17.65
C SER A 189 -0.33 -37.45 17.83
N ILE A 190 -0.83 -36.74 18.82
CA ILE A 190 -0.32 -35.42 19.22
C ILE A 190 -0.04 -35.50 20.71
N GLY A 191 1.23 -35.41 21.09
CA GLY A 191 1.67 -35.70 22.44
C GLY A 191 1.35 -37.16 22.88
N ALA A 192 0.57 -37.28 23.93
CA ALA A 192 0.15 -38.60 24.47
C ALA A 192 -1.19 -39.10 23.91
N ASP A 193 -1.95 -38.24 23.22
CA ASP A 193 -3.31 -38.53 22.78
C ASP A 193 -3.41 -38.77 21.24
N ARG A 194 -4.47 -39.48 20.87
CA ARG A 194 -4.82 -39.70 19.46
C ARG A 194 -5.95 -38.76 19.03
N TYR A 195 -5.79 -38.11 17.91
CA TYR A 195 -6.75 -37.15 17.34
C TYR A 195 -7.19 -37.59 15.97
N THR A 196 -8.48 -37.44 15.68
CA THR A 196 -9.05 -37.73 14.37
C THR A 196 -9.01 -36.45 13.54
N VAL A 197 -8.49 -36.52 12.33
CA VAL A 197 -8.52 -35.41 11.37
C VAL A 197 -9.96 -35.24 10.88
N VAL A 198 -10.58 -34.09 11.12
CA VAL A 198 -11.97 -33.79 10.73
C VAL A 198 -12.07 -32.80 9.59
N GLY A 199 -10.99 -32.12 9.25
CA GLY A 199 -10.97 -31.21 8.12
C GLY A 199 -9.57 -30.79 7.70
N VAL A 200 -9.50 -30.24 6.50
CA VAL A 200 -8.30 -29.65 5.91
C VAL A 200 -8.66 -28.25 5.41
N MET A 201 -7.91 -27.25 5.83
CA MET A 201 -8.12 -25.86 5.49
C MET A 201 -7.67 -25.55 4.06
N GLN A 202 -8.31 -24.56 3.44
CA GLN A 202 -7.90 -24.03 2.15
C GLN A 202 -6.43 -23.56 2.22
N ARG A 203 -5.76 -23.54 1.07
CA ARG A 203 -4.44 -22.97 0.97
C ARG A 203 -4.56 -21.44 0.87
N LYS A 204 -3.89 -20.72 1.76
CA LYS A 204 -3.75 -19.26 1.72
C LYS A 204 -2.40 -18.91 1.10
N GLU A 205 -2.39 -18.03 0.12
CA GLU A 205 -1.16 -17.60 -0.54
C GLU A 205 -1.11 -16.08 -0.65
N PHE A 206 -0.01 -15.53 -0.19
CA PHE A 206 0.31 -14.13 -0.38
C PHE A 206 1.81 -13.95 -0.49
N TYR A 207 2.23 -13.22 -1.51
CA TYR A 207 3.63 -12.96 -1.79
C TYR A 207 3.88 -11.45 -1.81
N TRP A 208 4.81 -10.98 -0.97
CA TRP A 208 5.24 -9.59 -1.01
C TRP A 208 5.98 -9.29 -2.31
N ASN A 209 6.76 -10.26 -2.80
CA ASN A 209 7.34 -10.28 -4.13
C ASN A 209 7.41 -11.74 -4.62
N SER A 210 7.63 -11.92 -5.91
CA SER A 210 7.63 -13.26 -6.54
C SER A 210 8.79 -14.17 -6.12
N ALA A 211 9.87 -13.62 -5.52
CA ALA A 211 11.00 -14.39 -5.01
C ALA A 211 10.86 -14.76 -3.54
N ASN A 212 9.92 -14.13 -2.80
CA ASN A 212 9.74 -14.40 -1.39
C ASN A 212 8.92 -15.68 -1.16
N ARG A 213 9.10 -16.22 0.06
CA ARG A 213 8.22 -17.27 0.56
C ARG A 213 6.79 -16.72 0.70
N ASN A 214 5.81 -17.60 0.63
CA ASN A 214 4.43 -17.28 0.95
C ASN A 214 4.36 -16.67 2.36
N ALA A 215 3.94 -15.42 2.46
CA ALA A 215 3.83 -14.71 3.75
C ALA A 215 2.72 -15.27 4.64
N LEU A 216 1.80 -16.06 4.09
CA LEU A 216 0.71 -16.74 4.79
C LEU A 216 1.00 -18.24 5.02
N GLU A 217 2.25 -18.69 4.80
CA GLU A 217 2.60 -20.09 4.99
C GLU A 217 2.36 -20.56 6.44
N TRP A 218 2.53 -19.67 7.42
CA TRP A 218 2.20 -19.95 8.80
C TRP A 218 0.74 -20.40 9.01
N MET A 219 -0.23 -19.85 8.24
CA MET A 219 -1.63 -20.30 8.28
C MET A 219 -1.78 -21.72 7.71
N ASN A 220 -1.06 -22.01 6.61
CA ASN A 220 -1.07 -23.32 5.97
C ASN A 220 -0.40 -24.39 6.82
N GLU A 221 0.47 -23.99 7.75
CA GLU A 221 1.15 -24.88 8.70
C GLU A 221 0.41 -25.08 10.01
N MET A 222 -0.71 -24.39 10.25
CA MET A 222 -1.47 -24.52 11.49
C MET A 222 -2.13 -25.90 11.64
N MET A 223 -2.26 -26.33 12.88
CA MET A 223 -3.02 -27.52 13.30
C MET A 223 -3.98 -27.07 14.40
N PHE A 224 -5.28 -27.05 14.10
CA PHE A 224 -6.29 -26.56 15.03
C PHE A 224 -6.91 -27.68 15.84
N LEU A 225 -6.86 -27.53 17.16
CA LEU A 225 -7.54 -28.40 18.10
C LEU A 225 -8.58 -27.60 18.88
N PRO A 226 -9.61 -28.23 19.45
CA PRO A 226 -10.49 -27.55 20.40
C PRO A 226 -9.65 -26.95 21.56
N VAL A 227 -9.82 -25.65 21.83
CA VAL A 227 -9.06 -24.96 22.89
C VAL A 227 -9.20 -25.69 24.23
N THR A 228 -10.39 -26.19 24.54
CA THR A 228 -10.68 -26.97 25.74
C THR A 228 -9.95 -28.32 25.77
N SER A 229 -9.70 -28.94 24.60
CA SER A 229 -8.89 -30.15 24.51
C SER A 229 -7.42 -29.87 24.84
N VAL A 230 -6.87 -28.74 24.38
CA VAL A 230 -5.51 -28.31 24.74
C VAL A 230 -5.41 -28.01 26.23
N ILE A 231 -6.38 -27.28 26.82
CA ILE A 231 -6.43 -26.97 28.24
C ILE A 231 -6.44 -28.25 29.08
N THR A 232 -7.32 -29.20 28.78
CA THR A 232 -7.57 -30.36 29.63
C THR A 232 -6.52 -31.44 29.47
N ARG A 233 -5.81 -31.55 28.35
CA ARG A 233 -4.93 -32.68 28.03
C ARG A 233 -3.46 -32.33 27.91
N MET A 234 -3.14 -31.11 27.52
CA MET A 234 -1.75 -30.69 27.31
C MET A 234 -1.23 -29.77 28.39
N VAL A 235 -2.12 -28.97 29.01
CA VAL A 235 -1.71 -28.04 30.07
C VAL A 235 -1.85 -28.69 31.48
N GLY A 236 -2.85 -29.53 31.66
CA GLY A 236 -3.02 -30.35 32.91
C GLY A 236 -3.38 -29.57 34.17
N ASP A 237 -3.19 -28.26 34.17
CA ASP A 237 -3.42 -27.39 35.32
C ASP A 237 -4.33 -26.23 34.94
N ARG A 238 -5.44 -26.10 35.68
CA ARG A 238 -6.41 -25.02 35.44
C ARG A 238 -5.85 -23.63 35.75
N GLU A 239 -4.85 -23.51 36.59
CA GLU A 239 -4.18 -22.24 36.93
C GLU A 239 -3.31 -21.71 35.77
N ASN A 240 -2.91 -22.59 34.84
CA ASN A 240 -2.03 -22.24 33.72
C ASN A 240 -2.72 -22.22 32.35
N GLN A 241 -4.00 -21.84 32.28
CA GLN A 241 -4.77 -21.71 31.03
C GLN A 241 -4.31 -20.51 30.21
N LYS A 242 -3.01 -20.28 30.11
CA LYS A 242 -2.44 -19.16 29.35
C LYS A 242 -2.70 -19.33 27.88
N VAL A 243 -3.24 -18.28 27.26
CA VAL A 243 -3.35 -18.15 25.82
C VAL A 243 -2.14 -17.41 25.28
N ALA A 244 -1.71 -17.74 24.08
CA ALA A 244 -0.63 -17.03 23.40
C ALA A 244 -1.09 -15.62 23.02
N TYR A 245 -2.34 -15.53 22.54
CA TYR A 245 -2.97 -14.27 22.18
C TYR A 245 -4.50 -14.40 22.13
N ILE A 246 -5.15 -13.24 22.20
CA ILE A 246 -6.59 -13.12 21.99
C ILE A 246 -6.80 -12.19 20.79
N ASN A 247 -7.42 -12.71 19.74
CA ASN A 247 -7.87 -11.89 18.62
C ASN A 247 -9.30 -11.44 18.90
N VAL A 248 -9.60 -10.20 18.58
CA VAL A 248 -10.95 -9.66 18.67
C VAL A 248 -11.29 -8.91 17.39
N GLN A 249 -12.55 -8.99 16.99
CA GLN A 249 -13.06 -8.26 15.83
C GLN A 249 -14.14 -7.28 16.29
N VAL A 250 -14.02 -6.03 15.85
CA VAL A 250 -15.04 -5.00 16.12
C VAL A 250 -16.15 -5.06 15.08
N ARG A 251 -17.35 -4.60 15.46
CA ARG A 251 -18.50 -4.52 14.55
C ARG A 251 -18.29 -3.47 13.46
N ASP A 252 -17.80 -2.27 13.84
CA ASP A 252 -17.47 -1.19 12.91
C ASP A 252 -16.06 -0.66 13.19
N VAL A 253 -15.30 -0.37 12.13
CA VAL A 253 -13.95 0.24 12.22
C VAL A 253 -14.01 1.60 12.94
N LYS A 254 -15.12 2.33 12.84
CA LYS A 254 -15.32 3.61 13.52
C LYS A 254 -15.27 3.51 15.04
N ASP A 255 -15.66 2.36 15.58
CA ASP A 255 -15.67 2.09 17.01
C ASP A 255 -14.32 1.53 17.51
N MET A 256 -13.31 1.45 16.66
CA MET A 256 -12.03 0.79 16.96
C MET A 256 -11.32 1.39 18.18
N GLU A 257 -11.28 2.72 18.33
CA GLU A 257 -10.68 3.37 19.49
C GLU A 257 -11.48 3.07 20.76
N LYS A 258 -12.80 3.23 20.70
CA LYS A 258 -13.71 2.90 21.80
C LYS A 258 -13.58 1.44 22.21
N ALA A 259 -13.52 0.53 21.24
CA ALA A 259 -13.30 -0.89 21.48
C ALA A 259 -11.93 -1.17 22.13
N THR A 260 -10.89 -0.47 21.69
CA THR A 260 -9.56 -0.57 22.28
C THR A 260 -9.57 -0.18 23.75
N ASP A 261 -10.25 0.89 24.10
CA ASP A 261 -10.36 1.36 25.49
C ASP A 261 -11.25 0.43 26.33
N GLU A 262 -12.34 -0.07 25.76
CA GLU A 262 -13.21 -1.07 26.39
C GLU A 262 -12.45 -2.37 26.70
N VAL A 263 -11.69 -2.90 25.75
CA VAL A 263 -10.83 -4.08 25.92
C VAL A 263 -9.81 -3.85 27.02
N LYS A 264 -9.08 -2.73 26.99
CA LYS A 264 -8.10 -2.37 28.03
C LYS A 264 -8.75 -2.24 29.41
N ALA A 265 -9.94 -1.66 29.51
CA ALA A 265 -10.64 -1.51 30.78
C ALA A 265 -11.10 -2.83 31.36
N ILE A 266 -11.58 -3.76 30.53
CA ILE A 266 -12.02 -5.11 30.95
C ILE A 266 -10.81 -5.91 31.43
N LEU A 267 -9.75 -6.01 30.62
CA LEU A 267 -8.56 -6.78 30.98
C LEU A 267 -7.83 -6.19 32.18
N ARG A 268 -7.70 -4.86 32.28
CA ARG A 268 -7.11 -4.22 33.45
C ARG A 268 -7.84 -4.55 34.74
N ARG A 269 -9.17 -4.66 34.70
CA ARG A 269 -9.97 -5.10 35.86
C ARG A 269 -9.70 -6.58 36.20
N ALA A 270 -9.68 -7.45 35.18
CA ALA A 270 -9.41 -8.87 35.36
C ALA A 270 -8.00 -9.13 35.93
N HIS A 271 -7.03 -8.29 35.58
CA HIS A 271 -5.64 -8.37 36.04
C HIS A 271 -5.33 -7.55 37.30
N GLY A 272 -6.38 -7.12 38.05
CA GLY A 272 -6.21 -6.37 39.29
C GLY A 272 -5.51 -5.03 39.15
N GLY A 273 -5.67 -4.35 38.00
CA GLY A 273 -5.07 -3.06 37.68
C GLY A 273 -3.72 -3.13 36.98
N VAL A 274 -3.14 -4.32 36.83
CA VAL A 274 -1.85 -4.51 36.14
C VAL A 274 -2.03 -4.42 34.63
N LEU A 275 -1.12 -3.72 33.95
CA LEU A 275 -1.04 -3.63 32.50
C LEU A 275 0.10 -4.52 32.00
N ASP A 276 -0.16 -5.82 31.95
CA ASP A 276 0.79 -6.85 31.52
C ASP A 276 0.51 -7.36 30.09
N PHE A 277 -0.36 -6.66 29.37
CA PHE A 277 -0.77 -6.97 28.01
C PHE A 277 -0.65 -5.77 27.09
N GLN A 278 -0.53 -6.05 25.81
CA GLN A 278 -0.50 -5.05 24.72
C GLN A 278 -1.65 -5.33 23.75
N VAL A 279 -2.34 -4.27 23.38
CA VAL A 279 -3.40 -4.31 22.36
C VAL A 279 -2.86 -3.71 21.06
N PHE A 280 -2.72 -4.53 20.05
CA PHE A 280 -2.33 -4.10 18.71
C PHE A 280 -3.60 -3.88 17.88
N ASN A 281 -3.83 -2.64 17.51
CA ASN A 281 -4.97 -2.22 16.70
C ASN A 281 -4.55 -2.12 15.23
N ARG A 282 -5.11 -2.99 14.38
CA ARG A 282 -4.76 -3.03 12.94
C ARG A 282 -5.15 -1.76 12.21
N ALA A 283 -6.29 -1.16 12.54
CA ALA A 283 -6.74 0.08 11.90
C ALA A 283 -5.79 1.25 12.25
N ALA A 284 -5.40 1.39 13.54
CA ALA A 284 -4.44 2.40 13.96
C ALA A 284 -3.07 2.20 13.30
N PHE A 285 -2.62 0.95 13.16
CA PHE A 285 -1.39 0.63 12.45
C PHE A 285 -1.46 1.03 10.98
N MET A 286 -2.57 0.73 10.29
CA MET A 286 -2.78 1.15 8.91
C MET A 286 -2.80 2.67 8.77
N GLN A 287 -3.47 3.37 9.69
CA GLN A 287 -3.47 4.84 9.71
C GLN A 287 -2.05 5.39 9.89
N GLN A 288 -1.26 4.83 10.80
CA GLN A 288 0.14 5.22 10.99
C GLN A 288 0.98 4.97 9.73
N MET A 289 0.78 3.86 9.04
CA MET A 289 1.43 3.58 7.75
C MET A 289 1.02 4.57 6.67
N ASP A 290 -0.26 4.96 6.62
CA ASP A 290 -0.75 5.98 5.69
C ASP A 290 -0.17 7.37 6.00
N GLU A 291 -0.03 7.74 7.28
CA GLU A 291 0.61 8.99 7.69
C GLU A 291 2.09 9.04 7.31
N GLN A 292 2.83 7.95 7.55
CA GLN A 292 4.20 7.81 7.07
C GLN A 292 4.28 7.87 5.54
N GLY A 293 3.33 7.21 4.85
CA GLY A 293 3.21 7.28 3.40
C GLY A 293 3.04 8.70 2.89
N LYS A 294 2.24 9.55 3.56
CA LYS A 294 2.09 10.97 3.21
C LYS A 294 3.39 11.76 3.31
N ILE A 295 4.24 11.44 4.29
CA ILE A 295 5.57 12.07 4.42
C ILE A 295 6.42 11.74 3.20
N TYR A 296 6.43 10.48 2.76
CA TYR A 296 7.12 10.09 1.52
C TYR A 296 6.52 10.79 0.31
N ASP A 297 5.18 10.84 0.17
CA ASP A 297 4.50 11.54 -0.92
C ASP A 297 4.96 13.00 -1.01
N ILE A 298 4.98 13.73 0.12
CA ILE A 298 5.42 15.13 0.18
C ILE A 298 6.90 15.27 -0.17
N THR A 299 7.75 14.40 0.37
CA THR A 299 9.20 14.43 0.11
C THR A 299 9.48 14.24 -1.38
N PHE A 300 8.89 13.23 -2.00
CA PHE A 300 9.11 12.95 -3.41
C PHE A 300 8.47 13.99 -4.34
N LEU A 301 7.28 14.50 -3.97
CA LEU A 301 6.65 15.60 -4.69
C LEU A 301 7.55 16.85 -4.65
N THR A 302 8.18 17.14 -3.52
CA THR A 302 9.12 18.25 -3.37
C THR A 302 10.34 18.04 -4.26
N CYS A 303 10.96 16.86 -4.24
CA CYS A 303 12.09 16.53 -5.10
C CYS A 303 11.73 16.63 -6.59
N GLY A 304 10.57 16.10 -6.99
CA GLY A 304 10.05 16.18 -8.35
C GLY A 304 9.80 17.63 -8.78
N THR A 305 9.22 18.44 -7.88
CA THR A 305 8.99 19.88 -8.11
C THR A 305 10.30 20.63 -8.30
N ILE A 306 11.32 20.38 -7.47
CA ILE A 306 12.65 20.99 -7.64
C ILE A 306 13.25 20.61 -9.01
N SER A 307 13.18 19.33 -9.39
CA SER A 307 13.66 18.87 -10.71
C SER A 307 12.95 19.56 -11.86
N LEU A 308 11.61 19.71 -11.76
CA LEU A 308 10.80 20.41 -12.75
C LEU A 308 11.11 21.93 -12.78
N LEU A 309 11.35 22.56 -11.63
CA LEU A 309 11.76 23.97 -11.57
C LEU A 309 13.11 24.18 -12.30
N VAL A 310 14.08 23.30 -12.05
CA VAL A 310 15.36 23.35 -12.77
C VAL A 310 15.16 23.19 -14.28
N GLY A 311 14.34 22.20 -14.70
CA GLY A 311 13.96 22.00 -16.10
C GLY A 311 13.25 23.24 -16.70
N GLY A 312 12.36 23.87 -15.92
CA GLY A 312 11.67 25.10 -16.31
C GLY A 312 12.61 26.30 -16.53
N ILE A 313 13.61 26.45 -15.66
CA ILE A 313 14.65 27.50 -15.84
C ILE A 313 15.43 27.26 -17.14
N VAL A 314 15.76 26.01 -17.45
CA VAL A 314 16.42 25.65 -18.72
C VAL A 314 15.55 26.02 -19.90
N ILE A 315 14.23 25.72 -19.86
CA ILE A 315 13.27 26.11 -20.90
C ILE A 315 13.25 27.63 -21.07
N MET A 316 13.10 28.37 -19.96
CA MET A 316 13.08 29.83 -19.99
C MET A 316 14.34 30.41 -20.65
N ASN A 317 15.54 29.91 -20.28
CA ASN A 317 16.80 30.40 -20.83
C ASN A 317 16.91 30.12 -22.35
N ILE A 318 16.47 28.95 -22.77
CA ILE A 318 16.52 28.55 -24.18
C ILE A 318 15.48 29.32 -25.00
N LEU A 319 14.25 29.54 -24.47
CA LEU A 319 13.25 30.38 -25.12
C LEU A 319 13.71 31.84 -25.25
N LEU A 320 14.45 32.37 -24.24
CA LEU A 320 15.05 33.69 -24.34
C LEU A 320 16.12 33.75 -25.42
N ALA A 321 16.94 32.72 -25.55
CA ALA A 321 17.94 32.64 -26.62
C ALA A 321 17.28 32.55 -27.99
N SER A 322 16.26 31.68 -28.14
CA SER A 322 15.46 31.57 -29.40
C SER A 322 14.77 32.88 -29.76
N PHE A 323 14.20 33.57 -28.76
CA PHE A 323 13.63 34.90 -28.97
C PHE A 323 14.67 35.89 -29.52
N ASN A 324 15.87 35.93 -28.92
CA ASN A 324 16.93 36.84 -29.37
C ASN A 324 17.35 36.58 -30.84
N GLU A 325 17.39 35.31 -31.27
CA GLU A 325 17.68 34.91 -32.64
C GLU A 325 16.55 35.34 -33.63
N ARG A 326 15.30 35.42 -33.14
CA ARG A 326 14.11 35.72 -33.94
C ARG A 326 13.58 37.16 -33.76
N ILE A 327 14.35 38.08 -33.16
CA ILE A 327 13.93 39.46 -32.87
C ILE A 327 13.40 40.13 -34.15
N ARG A 328 14.13 40.02 -35.27
CA ARG A 328 13.77 40.62 -36.56
C ARG A 328 12.50 40.04 -37.16
N GLU A 329 12.28 38.74 -37.02
CA GLU A 329 11.04 38.07 -37.47
C GLU A 329 9.84 38.54 -36.65
N VAL A 330 9.95 38.62 -35.32
CA VAL A 330 8.91 39.17 -34.44
C VAL A 330 8.63 40.63 -34.76
N GLY A 331 9.68 41.43 -35.05
CA GLY A 331 9.56 42.80 -35.46
C GLY A 331 8.77 42.98 -36.78
N THR A 332 9.06 42.14 -37.79
CA THR A 332 8.32 42.17 -39.07
C THR A 332 6.86 41.77 -38.89
N ARG A 333 6.56 40.73 -38.10
CA ARG A 333 5.18 40.33 -37.76
C ARG A 333 4.39 41.46 -37.12
N LYS A 334 5.01 42.19 -36.17
CA LYS A 334 4.38 43.34 -35.50
C LYS A 334 4.21 44.54 -36.42
N ALA A 335 5.16 44.79 -37.32
CA ALA A 335 5.04 45.84 -38.36
C ALA A 335 3.91 45.56 -39.35
N LEU A 336 3.61 44.29 -39.64
CA LEU A 336 2.49 43.82 -40.43
C LEU A 336 1.15 43.79 -39.70
N GLY A 337 1.09 44.20 -38.42
CA GLY A 337 -0.12 44.34 -37.62
C GLY A 337 -0.40 43.25 -36.60
N ALA A 338 0.55 42.36 -36.30
CA ALA A 338 0.40 41.40 -35.24
C ALA A 338 0.33 42.12 -33.86
N THR A 339 -0.69 41.80 -33.06
CA THR A 339 -0.85 42.34 -31.70
C THR A 339 0.15 41.69 -30.73
N GLY A 340 0.48 42.40 -29.63
CA GLY A 340 1.32 41.82 -28.58
C GLY A 340 0.74 40.56 -27.98
N LEU A 341 -0.59 40.44 -27.92
CA LEU A 341 -1.26 39.20 -27.45
C LEU A 341 -1.04 38.01 -28.40
N ASN A 342 -0.98 38.23 -29.70
CA ASN A 342 -0.71 37.16 -30.67
C ASN A 342 0.69 36.64 -30.53
N ILE A 343 1.70 37.51 -30.30
CA ILE A 343 3.07 37.13 -30.07
C ILE A 343 3.22 36.39 -28.70
N LEU A 344 2.56 36.90 -27.66
CA LEU A 344 2.54 36.24 -26.37
C LEU A 344 1.96 34.83 -26.45
N ALA A 345 0.79 34.68 -27.11
CA ALA A 345 0.15 33.37 -27.29
C ALA A 345 1.04 32.40 -28.06
N GLN A 346 1.72 32.87 -29.12
CA GLN A 346 2.62 32.06 -29.93
C GLN A 346 3.77 31.45 -29.07
N PHE A 347 4.53 32.28 -28.35
CA PHE A 347 5.62 31.81 -27.50
C PHE A 347 5.14 30.94 -26.36
N LEU A 348 3.97 31.25 -25.78
CA LEU A 348 3.37 30.43 -24.71
C LEU A 348 2.95 29.05 -25.23
N VAL A 349 2.32 28.97 -26.41
CA VAL A 349 1.96 27.71 -27.04
C VAL A 349 3.21 26.88 -27.36
N GLU A 350 4.26 27.50 -27.88
CA GLU A 350 5.54 26.84 -28.14
C GLU A 350 6.11 26.19 -26.86
N SER A 351 6.13 26.95 -25.74
CA SER A 351 6.54 26.42 -24.43
C SER A 351 5.68 25.24 -24.00
N VAL A 352 4.36 25.34 -24.09
CA VAL A 352 3.41 24.29 -23.71
C VAL A 352 3.57 23.04 -24.59
N VAL A 353 3.80 23.18 -25.88
CA VAL A 353 4.05 22.06 -26.81
C VAL A 353 5.31 21.29 -26.37
N VAL A 354 6.42 22.00 -26.11
CA VAL A 354 7.68 21.39 -25.64
C VAL A 354 7.45 20.63 -24.32
N THR A 355 6.69 21.23 -23.40
CA THR A 355 6.44 20.60 -22.09
C THR A 355 5.48 19.42 -22.17
N ILE A 356 4.50 19.43 -23.05
CA ILE A 356 3.61 18.28 -23.30
C ILE A 356 4.41 17.12 -23.90
N VAL A 357 5.22 17.39 -24.94
CA VAL A 357 6.06 16.35 -25.56
C VAL A 357 7.06 15.79 -24.56
N GLY A 358 7.76 16.65 -23.82
CA GLY A 358 8.67 16.26 -22.76
C GLY A 358 7.97 15.49 -21.65
N GLY A 359 6.77 15.92 -21.25
CA GLY A 359 5.93 15.27 -20.26
C GLY A 359 5.48 13.85 -20.68
N LEU A 360 5.05 13.70 -21.95
CA LEU A 360 4.69 12.39 -22.51
C LEU A 360 5.89 11.44 -22.59
N LEU A 361 7.05 11.93 -23.02
CA LEU A 361 8.28 11.16 -23.01
C LEU A 361 8.70 10.80 -21.57
N GLY A 362 8.61 11.74 -20.65
CA GLY A 362 8.85 11.55 -19.22
C GLY A 362 7.92 10.50 -18.60
N LEU A 363 6.63 10.54 -18.97
CA LEU A 363 5.64 9.54 -18.57
C LEU A 363 6.04 8.15 -19.10
N GLY A 364 6.41 8.05 -20.38
CA GLY A 364 6.89 6.79 -20.97
C GLY A 364 8.13 6.24 -20.26
N LEU A 365 9.12 7.12 -19.98
CA LEU A 365 10.32 6.74 -19.21
C LEU A 365 9.99 6.36 -17.76
N GLY A 366 9.09 7.10 -17.10
CA GLY A 366 8.62 6.79 -15.75
C GLY A 366 7.97 5.42 -15.67
N VAL A 367 7.07 5.11 -16.60
CA VAL A 367 6.43 3.79 -16.71
C VAL A 367 7.46 2.70 -16.97
N GLY A 368 8.36 2.89 -17.93
CA GLY A 368 9.41 1.93 -18.27
C GLY A 368 10.36 1.68 -17.11
N PHE A 369 10.79 2.74 -16.40
CA PHE A 369 11.63 2.63 -15.21
C PHE A 369 10.92 1.88 -14.08
N THR A 370 9.65 2.21 -13.83
CA THR A 370 8.86 1.56 -12.81
C THR A 370 8.66 0.07 -13.09
N GLN A 371 8.47 -0.29 -14.36
CA GLN A 371 8.33 -1.68 -14.80
C GLN A 371 9.65 -2.44 -14.67
N ALA A 372 10.78 -1.82 -15.01
CA ALA A 372 12.10 -2.38 -14.78
C ALA A 372 12.39 -2.57 -13.28
N MET A 373 12.06 -1.58 -12.44
CA MET A 373 12.20 -1.69 -10.99
C MET A 373 11.26 -2.76 -10.41
N SER A 374 10.03 -2.86 -10.89
CA SER A 374 9.10 -3.93 -10.50
C SER A 374 9.69 -5.32 -10.73
N THR A 375 10.37 -5.53 -11.86
CA THR A 375 11.04 -6.83 -12.14
C THR A 375 12.26 -7.06 -11.29
N LEU A 376 13.05 -6.03 -10.98
CA LEU A 376 14.24 -6.11 -10.13
C LEU A 376 13.90 -6.33 -8.66
N ILE A 377 12.96 -5.56 -8.12
CA ILE A 377 12.53 -5.63 -6.72
C ILE A 377 11.47 -6.72 -6.54
N GLN A 378 10.90 -7.20 -7.64
CA GLN A 378 9.82 -8.19 -7.69
C GLN A 378 8.57 -7.76 -6.89
N GLN A 379 8.33 -6.47 -6.80
CA GLN A 379 7.12 -5.91 -6.21
C GLN A 379 6.16 -5.44 -7.29
N PRO A 380 4.85 -5.70 -7.14
CA PRO A 380 3.86 -5.19 -8.08
C PRO A 380 3.79 -3.68 -7.99
N VAL A 381 3.91 -3.03 -9.14
CA VAL A 381 3.75 -1.59 -9.28
C VAL A 381 2.39 -1.31 -9.89
N VAL A 382 1.72 -0.32 -9.37
CA VAL A 382 0.40 0.08 -9.87
C VAL A 382 0.45 1.50 -10.41
N MET A 383 0.34 1.62 -11.73
CA MET A 383 0.19 2.90 -12.39
C MET A 383 -1.28 3.29 -12.45
N THR A 384 -1.66 4.38 -11.80
CA THR A 384 -3.01 4.93 -11.90
C THR A 384 -3.06 6.04 -12.97
N VAL A 385 -4.16 6.11 -13.70
CA VAL A 385 -4.42 7.20 -14.66
C VAL A 385 -4.34 8.56 -13.97
N GLN A 386 -4.73 8.62 -12.69
CA GLN A 386 -4.65 9.84 -11.89
C GLN A 386 -3.21 10.33 -11.72
N ASN A 387 -2.26 9.43 -11.40
CA ASN A 387 -0.85 9.78 -11.23
C ASN A 387 -0.20 10.23 -12.54
N MET A 388 -0.57 9.58 -13.66
CA MET A 388 -0.13 9.98 -14.99
C MET A 388 -0.64 11.38 -15.35
N ALA A 389 -1.93 11.66 -15.10
CA ALA A 389 -2.54 12.95 -15.35
C ALA A 389 -1.92 14.06 -14.49
N LEU A 390 -1.63 13.78 -13.20
CA LEU A 390 -0.95 14.72 -12.32
C LEU A 390 0.44 15.07 -12.84
N GLY A 391 1.24 14.09 -13.26
CA GLY A 391 2.57 14.33 -13.82
C GLY A 391 2.52 15.23 -15.06
N LEU A 392 1.56 14.98 -15.95
CA LEU A 392 1.38 15.80 -17.15
C LEU A 392 0.86 17.22 -16.82
N LEU A 393 -0.05 17.34 -15.86
CA LEU A 393 -0.54 18.64 -15.38
C LEU A 393 0.59 19.49 -14.79
N PHE A 394 1.47 18.88 -13.99
CA PHE A 394 2.65 19.56 -13.47
C PHE A 394 3.56 20.05 -14.61
N ALA A 395 3.83 19.22 -15.62
CA ALA A 395 4.63 19.61 -16.77
C ALA A 395 4.06 20.84 -17.50
N VAL A 396 2.75 20.82 -17.80
CA VAL A 396 2.06 21.93 -18.46
C VAL A 396 2.11 23.20 -17.62
N THR A 397 1.87 23.10 -16.32
CA THR A 397 1.93 24.23 -15.38
C THR A 397 3.32 24.88 -15.38
N ILE A 398 4.37 24.08 -15.32
CA ILE A 398 5.76 24.55 -15.40
C ILE A 398 6.04 25.21 -16.75
N GLY A 399 5.58 24.61 -17.86
CA GLY A 399 5.72 25.18 -19.18
C GLY A 399 5.09 26.56 -19.31
N ILE A 400 3.86 26.72 -18.80
CA ILE A 400 3.17 28.03 -18.78
C ILE A 400 3.96 29.03 -17.93
N PHE A 401 4.35 28.63 -16.70
CA PHE A 401 5.01 29.53 -15.74
C PHE A 401 6.35 30.05 -16.29
N PHE A 402 7.22 29.18 -16.74
CA PHE A 402 8.54 29.56 -17.24
C PHE A 402 8.53 30.07 -18.69
N GLY A 403 7.53 29.72 -19.51
CA GLY A 403 7.31 30.28 -20.83
C GLY A 403 6.74 31.68 -20.79
N PHE A 404 6.07 32.07 -19.70
CA PHE A 404 5.38 33.36 -19.59
C PHE A 404 6.33 34.56 -19.64
N TYR A 405 7.48 34.50 -18.98
CA TYR A 405 8.47 35.59 -18.98
C TYR A 405 9.05 35.88 -20.37
N PRO A 406 9.58 34.90 -21.13
CA PRO A 406 10.03 35.10 -22.52
C PRO A 406 8.93 35.62 -23.41
N ALA A 407 7.73 35.06 -23.26
CA ALA A 407 6.56 35.46 -24.08
C ALA A 407 6.15 36.93 -23.86
N ILE A 408 6.16 37.41 -22.60
CA ILE A 408 5.91 38.84 -22.32
C ILE A 408 6.99 39.72 -22.92
N ARG A 409 8.26 39.32 -22.83
CA ARG A 409 9.38 40.08 -23.37
C ARG A 409 9.25 40.22 -24.91
N ALA A 410 8.89 39.16 -25.61
CA ALA A 410 8.61 39.14 -27.02
C ALA A 410 7.39 40.01 -27.38
N ALA A 411 6.31 39.95 -26.58
CA ALA A 411 5.08 40.74 -26.79
C ALA A 411 5.31 42.25 -26.62
N ARG A 412 6.23 42.69 -25.79
CA ARG A 412 6.54 44.09 -25.53
C ARG A 412 7.58 44.69 -26.48
N LEU A 413 8.18 43.89 -27.36
CA LEU A 413 9.19 44.38 -28.33
C LEU A 413 8.67 45.52 -29.22
N ASN A 414 9.45 46.57 -29.32
CA ASN A 414 9.15 47.68 -30.24
C ASN A 414 9.55 47.30 -31.69
N PRO A 415 8.65 47.30 -32.66
CA PRO A 415 8.95 46.89 -34.04
C PRO A 415 10.08 47.73 -34.69
N ILE A 416 10.21 49.02 -34.35
CA ILE A 416 11.25 49.88 -34.86
C ILE A 416 12.66 49.45 -34.36
N GLU A 417 12.75 49.14 -33.09
CA GLU A 417 14.00 48.66 -32.47
C GLU A 417 14.38 47.27 -32.99
N ALA A 418 13.37 46.40 -33.18
CA ALA A 418 13.58 45.05 -33.68
C ALA A 418 14.13 45.01 -35.11
N LEU A 419 13.72 45.93 -35.96
CA LEU A 419 14.19 46.01 -37.36
C LEU A 419 15.56 46.66 -37.48
N ARG A 420 16.04 47.39 -36.44
CA ARG A 420 17.40 47.98 -36.35
C ARG A 420 18.42 47.06 -35.70
N TYR A 421 17.98 45.95 -35.17
CA TYR A 421 18.88 44.99 -34.49
C TYR A 421 19.72 44.28 -35.56
N GLU A 422 21.06 44.50 -35.47
CA GLU A 422 22.06 43.79 -36.29
C GLU A 422 22.42 42.42 -35.68
#